data_e0d9ca915538a01b6c84fc4286ffbb3d
#
_entry.id   e0d9ca915538a01b6c84fc4286ffbb3d
#
_cell.length_a   1.000
_cell.length_b   1.000
_cell.length_c   1.000
_cell.angle_alpha   90.00
_cell.angle_beta   90.00
_cell.angle_gamma   90.00
#
_symmetry.space_group_name_H-M   'P 1'
#
loop_
_entity.id
_entity.type
_entity.pdbx_description
1 polymer ?
#
loop_
_entity_poly.entity_id
_entity_poly.type
_entity_poly.pdbx_seq_one_letter_code
_entity_poly.pdbx_strand_id
1 'polypeptide(L)'
;MIRTKIILGSFGFVPFGVFATLPWIMGEDKAEYSLSFLAIYGAIILSFLAGMVWGWAHKKLNKLDLFVAIIFSLIGFIIIVLAKDYLLSSLILSFIAFPLFYLFEKNRSDMFEDLDYQKLRLHLTTAVSGCYLLSFLNFL
;
A
#
# COMPACT_ATOMS: atom_id res chain seq x y z
N MET A 1 8.62 18.70 -10.85
CA MET A 1 8.14 18.07 -9.60
C MET A 1 7.31 16.83 -9.84
N ILE A 2 6.29 16.90 -10.71
CA ILE A 2 5.44 15.72 -10.98
C ILE A 2 6.23 14.55 -11.58
N ARG A 3 7.16 14.84 -12.47
CA ARG A 3 8.01 13.80 -13.08
C ARG A 3 8.83 13.05 -12.03
N THR A 4 9.39 13.77 -11.06
CA THR A 4 10.13 13.17 -9.95
C THR A 4 9.23 12.29 -9.09
N LYS A 5 8.01 12.75 -8.82
CA LYS A 5 7.03 11.96 -8.05
C LYS A 5 6.68 10.66 -8.77
N ILE A 6 6.51 10.70 -10.08
CA ILE A 6 6.20 9.52 -10.89
C ILE A 6 7.37 8.52 -10.83
N ILE A 7 8.58 9.00 -11.03
CA ILE A 7 9.78 8.15 -11.00
C ILE A 7 9.97 7.51 -9.63
N LEU A 8 9.93 8.30 -8.56
CA LEU A 8 10.10 7.80 -7.20
C LEU A 8 8.97 6.87 -6.77
N GLY A 9 7.73 7.20 -7.16
CA GLY A 9 6.59 6.34 -6.89
C GLY A 9 6.72 4.99 -7.57
N SER A 10 7.19 4.99 -8.82
CA SER A 10 7.40 3.75 -9.56
C SER A 10 8.51 2.90 -8.93
N PHE A 11 9.59 3.50 -8.47
CA PHE A 11 10.64 2.79 -7.75
C PHE A 11 10.13 2.23 -6.41
N GLY A 12 9.20 2.92 -5.77
CA GLY A 12 8.58 2.44 -4.54
C GLY A 12 7.82 1.14 -4.71
N PHE A 13 7.39 0.81 -5.92
CA PHE A 13 6.73 -0.47 -6.23
C PHE A 13 7.72 -1.64 -6.27
N VAL A 14 9.00 -1.39 -6.57
CA VAL A 14 9.99 -2.46 -6.77
C VAL A 14 10.03 -3.47 -5.61
N PRO A 15 10.09 -3.04 -4.32
CA PRO A 15 10.05 -4.01 -3.22
C PRO A 15 8.79 -4.87 -3.19
N PHE A 16 7.63 -4.33 -3.58
CA PHE A 16 6.40 -5.12 -3.67
C PHE A 16 6.57 -6.27 -4.67
N GLY A 17 7.08 -5.95 -5.86
CA GLY A 17 7.32 -6.95 -6.88
C GLY A 17 8.34 -8.00 -6.46
N VAL A 18 9.43 -7.56 -5.84
CA VAL A 18 10.49 -8.46 -5.37
C VAL A 18 9.93 -9.43 -4.31
N PHE A 19 9.29 -8.91 -3.26
CA PHE A 19 8.81 -9.76 -2.17
C PHE A 19 7.66 -10.66 -2.58
N ALA A 20 6.85 -10.26 -3.58
CA ALA A 20 5.77 -11.09 -4.08
C ALA A 20 6.27 -12.24 -4.96
N THR A 21 7.40 -12.06 -5.66
CA THR A 21 7.93 -13.07 -6.58
C THR A 21 8.96 -13.99 -5.94
N LEU A 22 9.70 -13.55 -4.92
CA LEU A 22 10.73 -14.36 -4.27
C LEU A 22 10.23 -15.72 -3.77
N PRO A 23 9.02 -15.86 -3.18
CA PRO A 23 8.53 -17.16 -2.73
C PRO A 23 8.49 -18.21 -3.84
N TRP A 24 8.25 -17.78 -5.08
CA TRP A 24 8.16 -18.69 -6.24
C TRP A 24 9.54 -19.14 -6.73
N ILE A 25 10.60 -18.37 -6.39
CA ILE A 25 11.97 -18.62 -6.85
C ILE A 25 12.78 -19.36 -5.78
N MET A 26 12.62 -18.99 -4.51
CA MET A 26 13.49 -19.43 -3.41
C MET A 26 12.98 -20.65 -2.64
N GLY A 27 11.77 -21.14 -2.96
CA GLY A 27 11.19 -22.30 -2.29
C GLY A 27 10.50 -21.98 -0.97
N GLU A 28 9.87 -23.01 -0.39
CA GLU A 28 8.96 -22.86 0.77
C GLU A 28 9.63 -22.34 2.03
N ASP A 29 10.89 -22.71 2.27
CA ASP A 29 11.60 -22.37 3.51
C ASP A 29 11.75 -20.85 3.72
N LYS A 30 11.86 -20.09 2.62
CA LYS A 30 12.04 -18.64 2.66
C LYS A 30 10.80 -17.87 2.25
N ALA A 31 9.77 -18.56 1.79
CA ALA A 31 8.52 -17.93 1.34
C ALA A 31 7.87 -17.11 2.44
N GLU A 32 7.82 -17.65 3.67
CA GLU A 32 7.21 -16.98 4.81
C GLU A 32 7.91 -15.67 5.13
N TYR A 33 9.25 -15.65 5.11
CA TYR A 33 10.01 -14.42 5.35
C TYR A 33 9.72 -13.38 4.30
N SER A 34 9.71 -13.77 3.03
CA SER A 34 9.43 -12.85 1.93
C SER A 34 8.03 -12.27 2.03
N LEU A 35 7.03 -13.11 2.33
CA LEU A 35 5.65 -12.65 2.47
C LEU A 35 5.47 -11.76 3.70
N SER A 36 6.19 -12.04 4.78
CA SER A 36 6.20 -11.15 5.95
C SER A 36 6.75 -9.78 5.59
N PHE A 37 7.85 -9.73 4.84
CA PHE A 37 8.41 -8.47 4.37
C PHE A 37 7.47 -7.74 3.42
N LEU A 38 6.73 -8.47 2.58
CA LEU A 38 5.71 -7.86 1.72
C LEU A 38 4.66 -7.15 2.56
N ALA A 39 4.14 -7.80 3.60
CA ALA A 39 3.15 -7.22 4.50
C ALA A 39 3.71 -6.01 5.25
N ILE A 40 4.91 -6.12 5.80
CA ILE A 40 5.55 -5.06 6.58
C ILE A 40 5.85 -3.85 5.70
N TYR A 41 6.42 -4.07 4.52
CA TYR A 41 6.71 -2.99 3.59
C TYR A 41 5.42 -2.29 3.17
N GLY A 42 4.38 -3.07 2.87
CA GLY A 42 3.07 -2.51 2.53
C GLY A 42 2.50 -1.64 3.64
N ALA A 43 2.63 -2.07 4.89
CA ALA A 43 2.16 -1.30 6.04
C ALA A 43 2.91 0.04 6.17
N ILE A 44 4.22 0.02 5.92
CA ILE A 44 5.04 1.24 5.96
C ILE A 44 4.60 2.20 4.85
N ILE A 45 4.39 1.71 3.64
CA ILE A 45 3.91 2.52 2.53
C ILE A 45 2.50 3.06 2.80
N LEU A 46 1.61 2.24 3.33
CA LEU A 46 0.26 2.67 3.69
C LEU A 46 0.30 3.81 4.71
N SER A 47 1.14 3.69 5.74
CA SER A 47 1.31 4.73 6.75
C SER A 47 1.91 6.00 6.15
N PHE A 48 2.85 5.87 5.22
CA PHE A 48 3.43 7.01 4.50
C PHE A 48 2.36 7.74 3.70
N LEU A 49 1.53 6.99 2.96
CA LEU A 49 0.43 7.59 2.18
C LEU A 49 -0.58 8.28 3.10
N ALA A 50 -0.90 7.66 4.23
CA ALA A 50 -1.81 8.26 5.21
C ALA A 50 -1.24 9.56 5.78
N GLY A 51 0.07 9.61 6.02
CA GLY A 51 0.74 10.82 6.49
C GLY A 51 0.68 11.97 5.50
N MET A 52 0.65 11.66 4.20
CA MET A 52 0.55 12.70 3.16
C MET A 52 -0.76 13.48 3.22
N VAL A 53 -1.81 12.90 3.79
CA VAL A 53 -3.12 13.57 3.93
C VAL A 53 -2.99 14.90 4.68
N TRP A 54 -2.12 14.94 5.68
CA TRP A 54 -1.89 16.15 6.48
C TRP A 54 -1.29 17.29 5.65
N GLY A 55 -0.72 16.99 4.49
CA GLY A 55 -0.18 17.97 3.56
C GLY A 55 -1.11 18.35 2.41
N TRP A 56 -2.32 17.82 2.38
CA TRP A 56 -3.29 18.18 1.34
C TRP A 56 -3.74 19.63 1.48
N ALA A 57 -4.21 20.21 0.37
CA ALA A 57 -4.65 21.60 0.35
C ALA A 57 -5.83 21.84 1.31
N HIS A 58 -5.75 22.94 2.07
CA HIS A 58 -6.73 23.29 3.09
C HIS A 58 -8.16 23.48 2.58
N LYS A 59 -8.32 23.84 1.30
CA LYS A 59 -9.65 24.10 0.71
C LYS A 59 -10.57 22.88 0.74
N LYS A 60 -10.00 21.67 0.62
CA LYS A 60 -10.78 20.42 0.58
C LYS A 60 -10.62 19.61 1.86
N LEU A 61 -9.60 19.90 2.66
CA LEU A 61 -9.29 19.15 3.87
C LEU A 61 -10.26 19.50 5.00
N ASN A 62 -10.82 18.48 5.65
CA ASN A 62 -11.63 18.68 6.84
C ASN A 62 -11.14 17.75 7.97
N LYS A 63 -11.74 17.91 9.15
CA LYS A 63 -11.32 17.13 10.34
C LYS A 63 -11.46 15.62 10.12
N LEU A 64 -12.50 15.20 9.41
CA LEU A 64 -12.73 13.77 9.15
C LEU A 64 -11.61 13.16 8.31
N ASP A 65 -11.06 13.93 7.37
CA ASP A 65 -9.94 13.44 6.55
C ASP A 65 -8.73 13.11 7.40
N LEU A 66 -8.45 13.93 8.40
CA LEU A 66 -7.32 13.71 9.31
C LEU A 66 -7.55 12.49 10.20
N PHE A 67 -8.77 12.28 10.68
CA PHE A 67 -9.13 11.09 11.45
C PHE A 67 -9.01 9.82 10.61
N VAL A 68 -9.48 9.87 9.36
CA VAL A 68 -9.40 8.72 8.44
C VAL A 68 -7.93 8.37 8.19
N ALA A 69 -7.07 9.38 8.01
CA ALA A 69 -5.64 9.17 7.82
C ALA A 69 -5.01 8.44 9.02
N ILE A 70 -5.38 8.83 10.23
CA ILE A 70 -4.88 8.18 11.45
C ILE A 70 -5.38 6.72 11.51
N ILE A 71 -6.63 6.48 11.14
CA ILE A 71 -7.18 5.12 11.09
C ILE A 71 -6.38 4.24 10.13
N PHE A 72 -6.03 4.74 8.94
CA PHE A 72 -5.20 3.98 8.00
C PHE A 72 -3.81 3.70 8.55
N SER A 73 -3.20 4.65 9.29
CA SER A 73 -1.91 4.40 9.94
C SER A 73 -2.03 3.31 11.00
N LEU A 74 -3.13 3.28 11.77
CA LEU A 74 -3.38 2.23 12.74
C LEU A 74 -3.60 0.87 12.07
N ILE A 75 -4.27 0.86 10.92
CA ILE A 75 -4.41 -0.35 10.10
C ILE A 75 -3.02 -0.87 9.70
N GLY A 76 -2.12 0.03 9.30
CA GLY A 76 -0.73 -0.34 9.01
C GLY A 76 -0.04 -1.00 10.20
N PHE A 77 -0.23 -0.44 11.38
CA PHE A 77 0.31 -1.03 12.61
C PHE A 77 -0.25 -2.44 12.85
N ILE A 78 -1.55 -2.61 12.69
CA ILE A 78 -2.21 -3.93 12.86
C ILE A 78 -1.65 -4.93 11.85
N ILE A 79 -1.42 -4.51 10.61
CA ILE A 79 -0.83 -5.36 9.57
C ILE A 79 0.54 -5.89 10.04
N ILE A 80 1.38 -5.02 10.58
CA ILE A 80 2.70 -5.40 11.06
C ILE A 80 2.61 -6.40 12.23
N VAL A 81 1.71 -6.15 13.17
CA VAL A 81 1.52 -7.03 14.32
C VAL A 81 1.04 -8.42 13.87
N LEU A 82 0.12 -8.47 12.90
CA LEU A 82 -0.40 -9.74 12.38
C LEU A 82 0.62 -10.49 11.52
N ALA A 83 1.58 -9.79 10.94
CA ALA A 83 2.50 -10.40 9.98
C ALA A 83 3.35 -11.51 10.59
N LYS A 84 3.59 -11.48 11.89
CA LYS A 84 4.40 -12.49 12.57
C LYS A 84 3.68 -13.83 12.72
N ASP A 85 2.47 -13.80 13.30
CA ASP A 85 1.75 -15.03 13.70
C ASP A 85 0.53 -15.32 12.81
N TYR A 86 -0.02 -14.30 12.15
CA TYR A 86 -1.23 -14.40 11.33
C TYR A 86 -0.97 -13.78 9.96
N LEU A 87 0.03 -14.33 9.26
CA LEU A 87 0.50 -13.77 7.99
C LEU A 87 -0.61 -13.65 6.95
N LEU A 88 -1.43 -14.68 6.78
CA LEU A 88 -2.51 -14.62 5.81
C LEU A 88 -3.49 -13.49 6.12
N SER A 89 -3.87 -13.34 7.39
CA SER A 89 -4.75 -12.23 7.82
C SER A 89 -4.13 -10.88 7.55
N SER A 90 -2.81 -10.76 7.78
CA SER A 90 -2.06 -9.54 7.49
C SER A 90 -2.11 -9.19 6.01
N LEU A 91 -1.89 -10.18 5.14
CA LEU A 91 -1.92 -9.99 3.69
C LEU A 91 -3.32 -9.64 3.19
N ILE A 92 -4.36 -10.27 3.74
CA ILE A 92 -5.75 -9.96 3.39
C ILE A 92 -6.09 -8.52 3.78
N LEU A 93 -5.72 -8.11 4.99
CA LEU A 93 -5.96 -6.75 5.45
C LEU A 93 -5.24 -5.73 4.57
N SER A 94 -4.00 -6.02 4.17
CA SER A 94 -3.25 -5.18 3.25
C SER A 94 -3.94 -5.07 1.90
N PHE A 95 -4.40 -6.20 1.37
CA PHE A 95 -5.09 -6.26 0.08
C PHE A 95 -6.35 -5.41 0.08
N ILE A 96 -7.05 -5.35 1.20
CA ILE A 96 -8.27 -4.54 1.36
C ILE A 96 -7.92 -3.07 1.57
N ALA A 97 -6.91 -2.79 2.39
CA ALA A 97 -6.57 -1.43 2.81
C ALA A 97 -6.10 -0.53 1.65
N PHE A 98 -5.29 -1.06 0.73
CA PHE A 98 -4.76 -0.24 -0.36
C PHE A 98 -5.84 0.28 -1.31
N PRO A 99 -6.78 -0.55 -1.81
CA PRO A 99 -7.88 -0.03 -2.62
C PRO A 99 -8.78 0.94 -1.87
N LEU A 100 -9.03 0.70 -0.58
CA LEU A 100 -9.85 1.60 0.23
C LEU A 100 -9.18 2.97 0.38
N PHE A 101 -7.87 2.99 0.62
CA PHE A 101 -7.13 4.25 0.69
C PHE A 101 -7.14 4.97 -0.65
N TYR A 102 -7.00 4.23 -1.75
CA TYR A 102 -7.05 4.82 -3.09
C TYR A 102 -8.41 5.50 -3.34
N LEU A 103 -9.52 4.86 -2.96
CA LEU A 103 -10.84 5.45 -3.11
C LEU A 103 -11.00 6.71 -2.25
N PHE A 104 -10.50 6.67 -1.02
CA PHE A 104 -10.49 7.84 -0.15
C PHE A 104 -9.69 8.99 -0.77
N GLU A 105 -8.47 8.69 -1.23
CA GLU A 105 -7.60 9.69 -1.86
C GLU A 105 -8.25 10.27 -3.12
N LYS A 106 -8.81 9.41 -3.97
CA LYS A 106 -9.45 9.83 -5.22
C LYS A 106 -10.59 10.82 -4.97
N ASN A 107 -11.37 10.60 -3.92
CA ASN A 107 -12.53 11.43 -3.62
C ASN A 107 -12.18 12.71 -2.85
N ARG A 108 -11.03 12.73 -2.16
CA ARG A 108 -10.72 13.82 -1.24
C ARG A 108 -9.46 14.60 -1.57
N SER A 109 -8.53 14.02 -2.32
CA SER A 109 -7.25 14.68 -2.61
C SER A 109 -7.36 15.61 -3.82
N ASP A 110 -6.86 16.82 -3.68
CA ASP A 110 -6.72 17.77 -4.79
C ASP A 110 -5.62 17.34 -5.77
N MET A 111 -4.71 16.48 -5.38
CA MET A 111 -3.68 15.94 -6.26
C MET A 111 -4.27 15.14 -7.43
N PHE A 112 -5.49 14.61 -7.28
CA PHE A 112 -6.17 13.88 -8.35
C PHE A 112 -6.72 14.78 -9.47
N GLU A 113 -6.56 16.08 -9.35
CA GLU A 113 -6.84 16.99 -10.47
C GLU A 113 -5.77 16.86 -11.56
N ASP A 114 -4.56 16.39 -11.21
CA ASP A 114 -3.49 16.09 -12.15
C ASP A 114 -3.71 14.67 -12.73
N LEU A 115 -3.90 14.59 -14.05
CA LEU A 115 -4.15 13.32 -14.73
C LEU A 115 -2.97 12.34 -14.62
N ASP A 116 -1.74 12.86 -14.66
CA ASP A 116 -0.55 12.00 -14.56
C ASP A 116 -0.45 11.37 -13.18
N TYR A 117 -0.73 12.14 -12.14
CA TYR A 117 -0.76 11.62 -10.77
C TYR A 117 -1.88 10.60 -10.59
N GLN A 118 -3.05 10.87 -11.14
CA GLN A 118 -4.21 9.98 -11.08
C GLN A 118 -3.87 8.62 -11.71
N LYS A 119 -3.27 8.64 -12.90
CA LYS A 119 -2.85 7.42 -13.60
C LYS A 119 -1.80 6.65 -12.81
N LEU A 120 -0.81 7.36 -12.26
CA LEU A 120 0.22 6.75 -11.43
C LEU A 120 -0.38 6.01 -10.25
N ARG A 121 -1.28 6.67 -9.52
CA ARG A 121 -1.90 6.08 -8.34
C ARG A 121 -2.77 4.87 -8.69
N LEU A 122 -3.50 4.95 -9.80
CA LEU A 122 -4.31 3.82 -10.26
C LEU A 122 -3.42 2.62 -10.61
N HIS A 123 -2.37 2.84 -11.39
CA HIS A 123 -1.44 1.78 -11.77
C HIS A 123 -0.74 1.17 -10.57
N LEU A 124 -0.25 1.99 -9.64
CA LEU A 124 0.44 1.51 -8.46
C LEU A 124 -0.49 0.71 -7.55
N THR A 125 -1.70 1.19 -7.33
CA THR A 125 -2.69 0.49 -6.50
C THR A 125 -3.07 -0.86 -7.11
N THR A 126 -3.29 -0.89 -8.42
CA THR A 126 -3.60 -2.13 -9.15
C THR A 126 -2.44 -3.11 -9.07
N ALA A 127 -1.21 -2.63 -9.28
CA ALA A 127 -0.02 -3.47 -9.25
C ALA A 127 0.24 -4.03 -7.85
N VAL A 128 0.09 -3.21 -6.80
CA VAL A 128 0.25 -3.65 -5.41
C VAL A 128 -0.82 -4.70 -5.06
N SER A 129 -2.06 -4.47 -5.45
CA SER A 129 -3.15 -5.43 -5.24
C SER A 129 -2.86 -6.75 -5.95
N GLY A 130 -2.30 -6.69 -7.17
CA GLY A 130 -1.86 -7.87 -7.90
C GLY A 130 -0.77 -8.64 -7.16
N CYS A 131 0.17 -7.94 -6.53
CA CYS A 131 1.21 -8.57 -5.72
C CYS A 131 0.61 -9.34 -4.53
N TYR A 132 -0.38 -8.78 -3.86
CA TYR A 132 -1.05 -9.48 -2.77
C TYR A 132 -1.86 -10.68 -3.27
N LEU A 133 -2.52 -10.56 -4.42
CA LEU A 133 -3.21 -11.70 -5.03
C LEU A 133 -2.22 -12.84 -5.34
N LEU A 134 -1.07 -12.49 -5.91
CA LEU A 134 -0.02 -13.46 -6.18
C LEU A 134 0.45 -14.15 -4.89
N SER A 135 0.56 -13.37 -3.81
CA SER A 135 0.99 -13.91 -2.52
C SER A 135 -0.02 -14.91 -1.94
N PHE A 136 -1.32 -14.72 -2.19
CA PHE A 136 -2.35 -15.63 -1.70
C PHE A 136 -2.22 -17.03 -2.30
N LEU A 137 -1.68 -17.15 -3.50
CA LEU A 137 -1.48 -18.44 -4.16
C LEU A 137 -0.49 -19.34 -3.37
N ASN A 138 0.35 -18.77 -2.53
CA ASN A 138 1.28 -19.53 -1.69
C ASN A 138 0.56 -20.25 -0.54
N PHE A 139 -0.69 -19.90 -0.25
CA PHE A 139 -1.48 -20.52 0.81
C PHE A 139 -2.45 -21.60 0.30
N LEU A 140 -2.46 -21.80 -1.01
CA LEU A 140 -3.23 -22.88 -1.64
C LEU A 140 -2.38 -24.17 -1.73
#